data_21c847c29af3583d836f0ef0b33faac7
#
_entry.id   21c847c29af3583d836f0ef0b33faac7
#
_cell.length_a   1.000
_cell.length_b   1.000
_cell.length_c   1.000
_cell.angle_alpha   90.00
_cell.angle_beta   90.00
_cell.angle_gamma   90.00
#
_symmetry.space_group_name_H-M   'P 1'
#
loop_
_entity.id
_entity.type
_entity.pdbx_description
1 polymer ?
#
loop_
_entity_poly.entity_id
_entity_poly.type
_entity_poly.pdbx_seq_one_letter_code
_entity_poly.pdbx_strand_id
1 'polypeptide(L)'
;TETPCVIVNVQRTGPSTGLPTMTGQADMMQARWGSHGDYELIALAPSSPQDCFYQTIRAFNLSEKYRVPVLIMADEIVGHMSEKVVIPEAGKIRLVDRPKPTGRKDRFKLFEPGPNGGAPMPAIGDGYNIHVTGLTHDERGYPAMTVEAQEQMMTRITGKIRNNLDALIETES
;
A
#
# COMPACT_ATOMS: atom_id res chain seq x y z
N THR A 1 10.75 4.22 0.49
CA THR A 1 10.71 4.07 1.97
C THR A 1 9.94 2.83 2.42
N GLU A 2 9.08 2.25 1.57
CA GLU A 2 8.23 1.11 1.89
C GLU A 2 7.42 1.33 3.19
N THR A 3 6.83 2.51 3.31
CA THR A 3 6.01 2.88 4.46
C THR A 3 4.58 2.44 4.24
N PRO A 4 4.00 1.63 5.13
CA PRO A 4 2.60 1.24 5.02
C PRO A 4 1.69 2.45 5.31
N CYS A 5 0.77 2.71 4.40
CA CYS A 5 -0.27 3.72 4.60
C CYS A 5 -1.47 3.44 3.68
N VAL A 6 -2.61 3.99 4.04
CA VAL A 6 -3.82 3.96 3.23
C VAL A 6 -4.13 5.38 2.78
N ILE A 7 -4.33 5.55 1.48
CA ILE A 7 -4.64 6.84 0.86
C ILE A 7 -6.01 6.71 0.21
N VAL A 8 -6.93 7.60 0.58
CA VAL A 8 -8.26 7.65 -0.04
C VAL A 8 -8.28 8.78 -1.06
N ASN A 9 -8.66 8.46 -2.28
CA ASN A 9 -8.87 9.41 -3.36
C ASN A 9 -10.30 9.27 -3.89
N VAL A 10 -11.09 10.31 -3.74
CA VAL A 10 -12.39 10.42 -4.41
C VAL A 10 -12.11 11.03 -5.77
N GLN A 11 -12.08 10.19 -6.78
CA GLN A 11 -11.62 10.50 -8.12
C GLN A 11 -12.51 11.53 -8.83
N ARG A 12 -11.91 12.22 -9.76
CA ARG A 12 -12.59 13.17 -10.66
C ARG A 12 -11.98 13.11 -12.06
N THR A 13 -12.62 13.79 -13.00
CA THR A 13 -12.05 14.02 -14.33
C THR A 13 -11.24 15.31 -14.35
N GLY A 14 -10.10 15.29 -15.07
CA GLY A 14 -9.32 16.49 -15.40
C GLY A 14 -9.79 17.15 -16.70
N PRO A 15 -8.99 18.09 -17.26
CA PRO A 15 -7.73 18.60 -16.73
C PRO A 15 -7.92 19.60 -15.57
N SER A 16 -6.86 19.84 -14.79
CA SER A 16 -6.86 20.72 -13.62
C SER A 16 -7.97 20.35 -12.61
N THR A 17 -8.79 21.30 -12.17
CA THR A 17 -9.95 21.02 -11.30
C THR A 17 -10.99 20.12 -11.99
N GLY A 18 -11.12 20.24 -13.32
CA GLY A 18 -12.00 19.40 -14.12
C GLY A 18 -13.46 19.46 -13.69
N LEU A 19 -14.06 18.28 -13.51
CA LEU A 19 -15.45 18.13 -13.06
C LEU A 19 -15.47 17.49 -11.65
N PRO A 20 -15.31 18.25 -10.59
CA PRO A 20 -15.07 17.71 -9.24
C PRO A 20 -16.32 17.10 -8.58
N THR A 21 -17.51 17.43 -9.09
CA THR A 21 -18.80 16.98 -8.57
C THR A 21 -19.56 16.09 -9.57
N MET A 22 -18.86 15.54 -10.53
CA MET A 22 -19.40 14.64 -11.55
C MET A 22 -18.60 13.35 -11.55
N THR A 23 -19.24 12.28 -11.99
CA THR A 23 -18.60 10.98 -12.11
C THR A 23 -17.35 11.05 -12.98
N GLY A 24 -16.24 10.52 -12.47
CA GLY A 24 -15.01 10.44 -13.23
C GLY A 24 -13.94 9.66 -12.48
N GLN A 25 -13.16 8.89 -13.22
CA GLN A 25 -12.11 8.01 -12.67
C GLN A 25 -10.75 8.26 -13.33
N ALA A 26 -10.44 9.54 -13.64
CA ALA A 26 -9.20 9.89 -14.33
C ALA A 26 -7.97 9.87 -13.41
N ASP A 27 -8.14 9.93 -12.11
CA ASP A 27 -7.03 9.90 -11.14
C ASP A 27 -6.31 8.55 -11.11
N MET A 28 -6.86 7.51 -11.75
CA MET A 28 -6.16 6.25 -12.01
C MET A 28 -4.82 6.47 -12.72
N MET A 29 -4.76 7.44 -13.64
CA MET A 29 -3.52 7.78 -14.36
C MET A 29 -2.48 8.37 -13.41
N GLN A 30 -2.89 9.24 -12.50
CA GLN A 30 -2.01 9.78 -11.47
C GLN A 30 -1.54 8.69 -10.50
N ALA A 31 -2.45 7.85 -10.02
CA ALA A 31 -2.12 6.76 -9.12
C ALA A 31 -1.07 5.82 -9.74
N ARG A 32 -1.20 5.49 -11.02
CA ARG A 32 -0.30 4.55 -11.69
C ARG A 32 0.99 5.20 -12.21
N TRP A 33 0.93 6.43 -12.73
CA TRP A 33 2.00 7.06 -13.48
C TRP A 33 2.45 8.41 -12.94
N GLY A 34 1.92 8.85 -11.81
CA GLY A 34 2.13 10.20 -11.27
C GLY A 34 3.51 10.46 -10.64
N SER A 35 4.45 9.55 -10.77
CA SER A 35 5.79 9.64 -10.23
C SER A 35 6.85 9.27 -11.28
N HIS A 36 8.08 9.02 -10.83
CA HIS A 36 9.24 8.74 -11.72
C HIS A 36 9.25 7.32 -12.30
N GLY A 37 8.25 6.49 -11.99
CA GLY A 37 8.16 5.11 -12.48
C GLY A 37 8.82 4.09 -11.57
N ASP A 38 8.94 2.87 -12.08
CA ASP A 38 9.63 1.75 -11.43
C ASP A 38 9.12 1.39 -10.03
N TYR A 39 7.82 1.53 -9.79
CA TYR A 39 7.15 1.12 -8.57
C TYR A 39 5.84 0.39 -8.88
N GLU A 40 5.42 -0.41 -7.94
CA GLU A 40 4.09 -1.03 -7.92
C GLU A 40 3.36 -0.57 -6.66
N LEU A 41 2.04 -0.45 -6.76
CA LEU A 41 1.17 -0.15 -5.64
C LEU A 41 -0.14 -0.94 -5.77
N ILE A 42 -0.90 -0.96 -4.70
CA ILE A 42 -2.21 -1.61 -4.66
C ILE A 42 -3.27 -0.53 -4.71
N ALA A 43 -4.22 -0.67 -5.63
CA ALA A 43 -5.39 0.20 -5.73
C ALA A 43 -6.66 -0.63 -5.63
N LEU A 44 -7.59 -0.21 -4.78
CA LEU A 44 -8.89 -0.82 -4.56
C LEU A 44 -9.96 0.17 -4.98
N ALA A 45 -10.95 -0.28 -5.77
CA ALA A 45 -12.02 0.55 -6.29
C ALA A 45 -13.36 0.07 -5.69
N PRO A 46 -13.86 0.70 -4.62
CA PRO A 46 -15.13 0.32 -4.03
C PRO A 46 -16.30 0.70 -4.92
N SER A 47 -17.31 -0.17 -4.94
CA SER A 47 -18.52 -0.01 -5.76
C SER A 47 -19.74 0.51 -4.97
N SER A 48 -19.68 0.53 -3.64
CA SER A 48 -20.77 0.95 -2.75
C SER A 48 -20.26 1.39 -1.37
N PRO A 49 -21.07 2.07 -0.56
CA PRO A 49 -20.73 2.36 0.85
C PRO A 49 -20.41 1.11 1.67
N GLN A 50 -21.12 0.00 1.45
CA GLN A 50 -20.80 -1.27 2.11
C GLN A 50 -19.43 -1.79 1.68
N ASP A 51 -19.12 -1.69 0.39
CA ASP A 51 -17.83 -2.10 -0.14
C ASP A 51 -16.71 -1.17 0.35
N CYS A 52 -16.95 0.14 0.47
CA CYS A 52 -16.00 1.07 1.10
C CYS A 52 -15.58 0.62 2.50
N PHE A 53 -16.53 0.10 3.29
CA PHE A 53 -16.22 -0.42 4.62
C PHE A 53 -15.25 -1.62 4.55
N TYR A 54 -15.54 -2.61 3.71
CA TYR A 54 -14.69 -3.80 3.59
C TYR A 54 -13.35 -3.50 2.92
N GLN A 55 -13.34 -2.70 1.86
CA GLN A 55 -12.11 -2.33 1.15
C GLN A 55 -11.19 -1.48 2.03
N THR A 56 -11.73 -0.69 2.95
CA THR A 56 -10.90 0.04 3.92
C THR A 56 -10.17 -0.92 4.84
N ILE A 57 -10.84 -1.91 5.41
CA ILE A 57 -10.20 -2.94 6.25
C ILE A 57 -9.14 -3.70 5.45
N ARG A 58 -9.50 -4.10 4.22
CA ARG A 58 -8.59 -4.78 3.31
C ARG A 58 -7.36 -3.93 2.98
N ALA A 59 -7.54 -2.63 2.73
CA ALA A 59 -6.45 -1.71 2.43
C ALA A 59 -5.43 -1.65 3.58
N PHE A 60 -5.88 -1.53 4.83
CA PHE A 60 -4.98 -1.58 5.99
C PHE A 60 -4.26 -2.92 6.10
N ASN A 61 -4.98 -4.03 5.95
CA ASN A 61 -4.39 -5.37 6.00
C ASN A 61 -3.31 -5.58 4.93
N LEU A 62 -3.57 -5.14 3.69
CA LEU A 62 -2.62 -5.26 2.59
C LEU A 62 -1.42 -4.33 2.79
N SER A 63 -1.67 -3.10 3.23
CA SER A 63 -0.63 -2.12 3.52
C SER A 63 0.35 -2.64 4.57
N GLU A 64 -0.15 -3.16 5.68
CA GLU A 64 0.67 -3.73 6.75
C GLU A 64 1.40 -5.01 6.31
N LYS A 65 0.71 -5.90 5.58
CA LYS A 65 1.28 -7.16 5.11
C LYS A 65 2.44 -6.97 4.13
N TYR A 66 2.29 -6.05 3.18
CA TYR A 66 3.26 -5.87 2.10
C TYR A 66 4.17 -4.66 2.29
N ARG A 67 3.93 -3.82 3.30
CA ARG A 67 4.64 -2.55 3.51
C ARG A 67 4.65 -1.71 2.23
N VAL A 68 3.46 -1.35 1.78
CA VAL A 68 3.25 -0.57 0.56
C VAL A 68 2.07 0.39 0.79
N PRO A 69 2.08 1.58 0.20
CA PRO A 69 0.89 2.39 0.13
C PRO A 69 -0.23 1.65 -0.61
N VAL A 70 -1.44 1.69 -0.06
CA VAL A 70 -2.65 1.17 -0.70
C VAL A 70 -3.60 2.33 -0.93
N LEU A 71 -4.08 2.46 -2.17
CA LEU A 71 -5.04 3.49 -2.55
C LEU A 71 -6.44 2.94 -2.56
N ILE A 72 -7.37 3.68 -1.97
CA ILE A 72 -8.81 3.49 -2.16
C ILE A 72 -9.25 4.53 -3.19
N MET A 73 -9.58 4.05 -4.38
CA MET A 73 -9.93 4.87 -5.54
C MET A 73 -11.47 4.89 -5.69
N ALA A 74 -12.12 5.64 -4.79
CA ALA A 74 -13.56 5.89 -4.88
C ALA A 74 -13.88 6.91 -5.98
N ASP A 75 -15.15 7.16 -6.24
CA ASP A 75 -15.58 8.26 -7.10
C ASP A 75 -16.72 9.05 -6.44
N GLU A 76 -17.17 10.08 -7.13
CA GLU A 76 -18.22 10.98 -6.63
C GLU A 76 -19.54 10.25 -6.38
N ILE A 77 -19.96 9.33 -7.25
CA ILE A 77 -21.20 8.56 -7.05
C ILE A 77 -21.14 7.76 -5.75
N VAL A 78 -20.08 6.99 -5.56
CA VAL A 78 -19.89 6.19 -4.34
C VAL A 78 -19.79 7.12 -3.12
N GLY A 79 -19.10 8.26 -3.25
CA GLY A 79 -18.96 9.25 -2.18
C GLY A 79 -20.26 9.91 -1.74
N HIS A 80 -21.25 10.05 -2.63
CA HIS A 80 -22.57 10.62 -2.33
C HIS A 80 -23.69 9.58 -2.14
N MET A 81 -23.40 8.31 -2.42
CA MET A 81 -24.39 7.22 -2.27
C MET A 81 -24.76 7.01 -0.81
N SER A 82 -26.04 6.73 -0.59
CA SER A 82 -26.56 6.35 0.73
C SER A 82 -27.18 4.97 0.67
N GLU A 83 -26.74 4.08 1.53
CA GLU A 83 -27.32 2.74 1.67
C GLU A 83 -27.23 2.24 3.11
N LYS A 84 -27.89 1.13 3.39
CA LYS A 84 -27.76 0.44 4.68
C LYS A 84 -26.44 -0.31 4.72
N VAL A 85 -25.53 0.13 5.58
CA VAL A 85 -24.27 -0.55 5.85
C VAL A 85 -24.43 -1.51 7.03
N VAL A 86 -24.02 -2.76 6.83
CA VAL A 86 -23.99 -3.79 7.89
C VAL A 86 -22.57 -3.90 8.43
N ILE A 87 -22.38 -3.45 9.66
CA ILE A 87 -21.09 -3.55 10.35
C ILE A 87 -21.07 -4.87 11.13
N PRO A 88 -20.17 -5.81 10.81
CA PRO A 88 -20.07 -7.07 11.53
C PRO A 88 -19.54 -6.86 12.96
N GLU A 89 -19.77 -7.85 13.82
CA GLU A 89 -19.14 -7.86 15.14
C GLU A 89 -17.62 -7.80 15.03
N ALA A 90 -16.99 -7.05 15.92
CA ALA A 90 -15.52 -6.81 15.88
C ALA A 90 -14.69 -8.09 15.79
N GLY A 91 -15.12 -9.17 16.46
CA GLY A 91 -14.44 -10.47 16.42
C GLY A 91 -14.54 -11.21 15.07
N LYS A 92 -15.42 -10.76 14.15
CA LYS A 92 -15.53 -11.32 12.80
C LYS A 92 -14.68 -10.56 11.76
N ILE A 93 -14.10 -9.43 12.16
CA ILE A 93 -13.23 -8.65 11.30
C ILE A 93 -11.80 -9.20 11.43
N ARG A 94 -11.26 -9.73 10.33
CA ARG A 94 -9.88 -10.19 10.31
C ARG A 94 -8.94 -9.01 10.11
N LEU A 95 -8.12 -8.72 11.13
CA LEU A 95 -7.04 -7.76 11.05
C LEU A 95 -5.71 -8.47 10.87
N VAL A 96 -4.82 -7.87 10.10
CA VAL A 96 -3.47 -8.34 9.85
C VAL A 96 -2.51 -7.34 10.45
N ASP A 97 -1.79 -7.75 11.48
CA ASP A 97 -0.75 -6.94 12.07
C ASP A 97 0.52 -6.97 11.21
N ARG A 98 1.24 -5.87 11.23
CA ARG A 98 2.57 -5.77 10.62
C ARG A 98 3.51 -6.83 11.19
N PRO A 99 4.23 -7.56 10.33
CA PRO A 99 5.27 -8.46 10.80
C PRO A 99 6.30 -7.71 11.65
N LYS A 100 6.44 -8.13 12.90
CA LYS A 100 7.43 -7.55 13.81
C LYS A 100 8.79 -8.24 13.61
N PRO A 101 9.90 -7.50 13.74
CA PRO A 101 11.21 -8.11 13.67
C PRO A 101 11.42 -9.10 14.81
N THR A 102 12.13 -10.17 14.49
CA THR A 102 12.58 -11.19 15.44
C THR A 102 14.11 -11.25 15.45
N GLY A 103 14.70 -11.64 16.58
CA GLY A 103 16.16 -11.79 16.70
C GLY A 103 16.88 -10.56 17.25
N ARG A 104 18.15 -10.46 16.94
CA ARG A 104 19.06 -9.47 17.54
C ARG A 104 18.86 -8.09 16.94
N LYS A 105 18.64 -7.09 17.81
CA LYS A 105 18.39 -5.70 17.42
C LYS A 105 19.58 -5.03 16.69
N ASP A 106 20.80 -5.41 17.04
CA ASP A 106 22.04 -4.89 16.46
C ASP A 106 22.33 -5.38 15.03
N ARG A 107 21.65 -6.44 14.59
CA ARG A 107 21.78 -7.04 13.25
C ARG A 107 20.54 -6.91 12.40
N PHE A 108 19.55 -6.17 12.87
CA PHE A 108 18.29 -6.01 12.16
C PHE A 108 18.48 -5.26 10.83
N LYS A 109 17.82 -5.76 9.81
CA LYS A 109 17.80 -5.18 8.46
C LYS A 109 16.37 -4.78 8.11
N LEU A 110 16.11 -3.48 8.02
CA LEU A 110 14.76 -2.93 7.85
C LEU A 110 14.10 -3.33 6.51
N PHE A 111 14.90 -3.63 5.50
CA PHE A 111 14.44 -3.92 4.14
C PHE A 111 14.76 -5.34 3.68
N GLU A 112 15.12 -6.24 4.60
CA GLU A 112 15.27 -7.65 4.27
C GLU A 112 13.89 -8.30 4.07
N PRO A 113 13.59 -8.80 2.84
CA PRO A 113 12.24 -9.27 2.54
C PRO A 113 11.88 -10.54 3.29
N GLY A 114 10.65 -10.60 3.80
CA GLY A 114 10.05 -11.84 4.29
C GLY A 114 9.51 -12.73 3.15
N PRO A 115 8.84 -13.84 3.49
CA PRO A 115 8.39 -14.83 2.49
C PRO A 115 7.45 -14.29 1.41
N ASN A 116 6.66 -13.28 1.72
CA ASN A 116 5.73 -12.62 0.79
C ASN A 116 6.29 -11.32 0.20
N GLY A 117 7.58 -11.05 0.40
CA GLY A 117 8.25 -9.83 -0.04
C GLY A 117 8.10 -8.63 0.90
N GLY A 118 7.15 -8.64 1.84
CA GLY A 118 7.04 -7.63 2.89
C GLY A 118 8.11 -7.83 3.97
N ALA A 119 8.87 -6.79 4.28
CA ALA A 119 9.89 -6.85 5.33
C ALA A 119 9.29 -6.53 6.71
N PRO A 120 9.75 -7.15 7.81
CA PRO A 120 9.34 -6.78 9.15
C PRO A 120 9.69 -5.32 9.45
N MET A 121 8.85 -4.64 10.22
CA MET A 121 9.09 -3.25 10.60
C MET A 121 8.79 -3.04 12.10
N PRO A 122 9.76 -2.57 12.89
CA PRO A 122 9.53 -2.27 14.29
C PRO A 122 8.68 -1.01 14.45
N ALA A 123 8.02 -0.88 15.59
CA ALA A 123 7.44 0.40 16.01
C ALA A 123 8.53 1.31 16.59
N ILE A 124 8.27 2.61 16.54
CA ILE A 124 9.13 3.59 17.23
C ILE A 124 9.07 3.29 18.72
N GLY A 125 10.23 3.15 19.35
CA GLY A 125 10.34 2.76 20.77
C GLY A 125 10.64 1.29 21.02
N ASP A 126 10.57 0.40 20.04
CA ASP A 126 10.90 -1.03 20.18
C ASP A 126 12.41 -1.27 20.40
N GLY A 127 13.23 -0.21 20.35
CA GLY A 127 14.67 -0.26 20.61
C GLY A 127 15.50 -0.78 19.43
N TYR A 128 14.96 -0.75 18.22
CA TYR A 128 15.70 -1.00 16.99
C TYR A 128 16.29 0.30 16.46
N ASN A 129 17.52 0.22 15.96
CA ASN A 129 18.13 1.32 15.23
C ASN A 129 17.76 1.18 13.75
N ILE A 130 16.95 2.10 13.23
CA ILE A 130 16.47 2.09 11.84
C ILE A 130 16.89 3.37 11.12
N HIS A 131 17.23 3.22 9.85
CA HIS A 131 17.49 4.34 8.94
C HIS A 131 16.58 4.24 7.73
N VAL A 132 15.95 5.34 7.35
CA VAL A 132 15.04 5.44 6.20
C VAL A 132 15.47 6.60 5.32
N THR A 133 15.58 6.36 4.02
CA THR A 133 15.92 7.36 3.02
C THR A 133 15.09 7.20 1.76
N GLY A 134 14.93 8.25 0.99
CA GLY A 134 14.38 8.21 -0.37
C GLY A 134 15.41 7.85 -1.44
N LEU A 135 16.69 7.75 -1.09
CA LEU A 135 17.74 7.32 -2.01
C LEU A 135 17.72 5.80 -2.23
N THR A 136 18.39 5.33 -3.28
CA THR A 136 18.73 3.92 -3.40
C THR A 136 19.55 3.50 -2.18
N HIS A 137 19.17 2.40 -1.55
CA HIS A 137 19.71 2.01 -0.25
C HIS A 137 19.88 0.49 -0.14
N ASP A 138 20.73 0.10 0.79
CA ASP A 138 20.96 -1.28 1.17
C ASP A 138 19.80 -1.85 2.03
N GLU A 139 19.90 -3.08 2.43
CA GLU A 139 18.91 -3.77 3.26
C GLU A 139 18.75 -3.20 4.69
N ARG A 140 19.69 -2.37 5.14
CA ARG A 140 19.62 -1.65 6.42
C ARG A 140 18.97 -0.27 6.28
N GLY A 141 18.80 0.22 5.03
CA GLY A 141 18.25 1.51 4.73
C GLY A 141 19.29 2.62 4.55
N TYR A 142 20.59 2.31 4.55
CA TYR A 142 21.62 3.30 4.29
C TYR A 142 21.82 3.51 2.78
N PRO A 143 22.11 4.74 2.33
CA PRO A 143 22.35 5.02 0.93
C PRO A 143 23.44 4.13 0.32
N ALA A 144 23.13 3.48 -0.79
CA ALA A 144 24.03 2.63 -1.54
C ALA A 144 23.76 2.82 -3.03
N MET A 145 24.41 3.81 -3.62
CA MET A 145 24.20 4.20 -5.03
C MET A 145 25.09 3.36 -5.98
N THR A 146 24.86 2.06 -5.96
CA THR A 146 25.51 1.10 -6.86
C THR A 146 24.47 0.41 -7.75
N VAL A 147 24.93 -0.17 -8.86
CA VAL A 147 24.07 -0.92 -9.79
C VAL A 147 23.40 -2.10 -9.06
N GLU A 148 24.15 -2.83 -8.28
CA GLU A 148 23.68 -4.00 -7.54
C GLU A 148 22.61 -3.63 -6.49
N ALA A 149 22.82 -2.54 -5.74
CA ALA A 149 21.85 -2.06 -4.76
C ALA A 149 20.55 -1.59 -5.43
N GLN A 150 20.66 -0.92 -6.58
CA GLN A 150 19.51 -0.48 -7.37
C GLN A 150 18.72 -1.69 -7.88
N GLU A 151 19.40 -2.67 -8.48
CA GLU A 151 18.76 -3.88 -9.01
C GLU A 151 18.05 -4.68 -7.91
N GLN A 152 18.70 -4.89 -6.76
CA GLN A 152 18.13 -5.57 -5.62
C GLN A 152 16.89 -4.84 -5.08
N MET A 153 16.98 -3.53 -4.92
CA MET A 153 15.87 -2.69 -4.46
C MET A 153 14.69 -2.75 -5.44
N MET A 154 14.94 -2.60 -6.75
CA MET A 154 13.90 -2.65 -7.78
C MET A 154 13.22 -4.01 -7.83
N THR A 155 14.00 -5.08 -7.82
CA THR A 155 13.47 -6.47 -7.79
C THR A 155 12.59 -6.68 -6.56
N ARG A 156 13.01 -6.19 -5.39
CA ARG A 156 12.24 -6.32 -4.15
C ARG A 156 10.93 -5.53 -4.20
N ILE A 157 10.95 -4.23 -4.52
CA ILE A 157 9.75 -3.39 -4.45
C ILE A 157 8.71 -3.74 -5.52
N THR A 158 9.13 -4.16 -6.71
CA THR A 158 8.20 -4.60 -7.76
C THR A 158 7.77 -6.04 -7.54
N GLY A 159 8.69 -6.91 -7.16
CA GLY A 159 8.44 -8.34 -6.95
C GLY A 159 7.43 -8.62 -5.85
N LYS A 160 7.44 -7.84 -4.75
CA LYS A 160 6.46 -8.06 -3.67
C LYS A 160 5.00 -7.88 -4.09
N ILE A 161 4.73 -7.15 -5.16
CA ILE A 161 3.38 -7.02 -5.74
C ILE A 161 3.20 -8.04 -6.86
N ARG A 162 4.09 -8.08 -7.83
CA ARG A 162 3.97 -8.93 -9.02
C ARG A 162 3.92 -10.43 -8.70
N ASN A 163 4.66 -10.85 -7.67
CA ASN A 163 4.69 -12.26 -7.27
C ASN A 163 3.51 -12.68 -6.37
N ASN A 164 2.62 -11.75 -6.02
CA ASN A 164 1.47 -12.01 -5.15
C ASN A 164 0.13 -11.62 -5.81
N LEU A 165 0.07 -11.48 -7.13
CA LEU A 165 -1.11 -11.02 -7.86
C LEU A 165 -2.35 -11.85 -7.56
N ASP A 166 -2.24 -13.18 -7.47
CA ASP A 166 -3.35 -14.07 -7.16
C ASP A 166 -4.01 -13.79 -5.80
N ALA A 167 -3.24 -13.22 -4.85
CA ALA A 167 -3.74 -12.83 -3.54
C ALA A 167 -4.23 -11.37 -3.49
N LEU A 168 -3.90 -10.58 -4.50
CA LEU A 168 -4.19 -9.14 -4.55
C LEU A 168 -5.35 -8.80 -5.47
N ILE A 169 -5.47 -9.51 -6.60
CA ILE A 169 -6.54 -9.27 -7.57
C ILE A 169 -7.85 -9.81 -7.03
N GLU A 170 -8.86 -8.96 -7.02
CA GLU A 170 -10.24 -9.30 -6.72
C GLU A 170 -11.10 -8.65 -7.80
N THR A 171 -11.84 -9.45 -8.52
CA THR A 171 -12.75 -9.01 -9.57
C THR A 171 -14.12 -9.63 -9.34
N GLU A 172 -15.16 -8.82 -9.34
CA GLU A 172 -16.55 -9.29 -9.43
C GLU A 172 -16.97 -9.36 -10.91
N SER A 173 -17.53 -10.48 -11.31
CA SER A 173 -18.03 -10.72 -12.68
C SER A 173 -19.56 -10.73 -12.71
#